data_63c8cac53dc9394642ef4586ea1e389d
#
_entry.id   63c8cac53dc9394642ef4586ea1e389d
#
_cell.length_a   1.000
_cell.length_b   1.000
_cell.length_c   1.000
_cell.angle_alpha   90.00
_cell.angle_beta   90.00
_cell.angle_gamma   90.00
#
_symmetry.space_group_name_H-M   'P 1'
#
loop_
_entity.id
_entity.type
_entity.pdbx_description
1 polymer ?
#
loop_
_entity_poly.entity_id
_entity_poly.type
_entity_poly.pdbx_seq_one_letter_code
_entity_poly.pdbx_strand_id
1 'polypeptide(L)'
;MNSPQRTAPEFPRTISDFRHAADAFAAELRDLKKRLTIADYGWYPYESMTSLPVMSELLAPVYAEVSAAAFHSPVVDIGCGDGDLAMFFARLGCDVDAVDHAETNFNQLRGVEALRQALSLNVQARDIDLDGRFALPRRDYGLALFLGTLYHLKNPFYVLETIAARADWCVLSTRIAQVTPAHRTRIEDEPVAYLLGAREANNDPTNFWIFSRAGLLRLLERTGWIVMGHRRVGCAIDSDPVHAEADERLLVIVKSRTRHPGLHLRLLEGWHATEEDAFRWTTKQFAMEVTLPERAYEFALRFSVTEAVCQAGPVRVFCAISGHPAGSITCESADTLEFRGRFPSEATTHRLDFTVESGFQPPADTRDLGICIPLLDASQLHIQRIPFRIS
;
A
#
# COMPACT_ATOMS: atom_id res chain seq x y z
N MET A 1 40.00 16.13 -19.89
CA MET A 1 38.75 16.80 -19.52
C MET A 1 38.08 15.91 -18.49
N ASN A 2 38.11 16.35 -17.24
CA ASN A 2 37.48 15.57 -16.14
C ASN A 2 35.95 15.63 -16.28
N SER A 3 35.34 14.50 -16.52
CA SER A 3 33.86 14.39 -16.38
C SER A 3 33.49 14.77 -14.94
N PRO A 4 32.51 15.65 -14.73
CA PRO A 4 32.05 15.95 -13.37
C PRO A 4 31.56 14.63 -12.72
N GLN A 5 32.16 14.29 -11.60
CA GLN A 5 31.63 13.22 -10.74
C GLN A 5 30.20 13.61 -10.38
N ARG A 6 29.20 12.84 -10.87
CA ARG A 6 27.83 12.93 -10.38
C ARG A 6 27.88 12.54 -8.91
N THR A 7 27.71 13.51 -8.03
CA THR A 7 27.41 13.23 -6.61
C THR A 7 26.20 12.32 -6.57
N ALA A 8 26.23 11.29 -5.73
CA ALA A 8 25.08 10.42 -5.52
C ALA A 8 23.85 11.29 -5.22
N PRO A 9 22.67 10.98 -5.81
CA PRO A 9 21.48 11.76 -5.56
C PRO A 9 21.16 11.69 -4.07
N GLU A 10 21.04 12.86 -3.43
CA GLU A 10 20.66 12.99 -2.02
C GLU A 10 19.21 13.45 -2.00
N PHE A 11 18.34 12.70 -1.30
CA PHE A 11 16.93 13.09 -1.18
C PHE A 11 16.84 14.47 -0.49
N PRO A 12 15.99 15.40 -0.97
CA PRO A 12 15.86 16.74 -0.40
C PRO A 12 15.64 16.71 1.10
N ARG A 13 16.43 17.46 1.86
CA ARG A 13 16.38 17.46 3.34
C ARG A 13 15.20 18.26 3.87
N THR A 14 14.74 19.25 3.12
CA THR A 14 13.63 20.11 3.51
C THR A 14 12.52 20.09 2.48
N ILE A 15 11.31 20.42 2.90
CA ILE A 15 10.17 20.58 1.98
C ILE A 15 10.40 21.70 0.95
N SER A 16 11.18 22.70 1.30
CA SER A 16 11.58 23.78 0.36
C SER A 16 12.47 23.24 -0.75
N ASP A 17 13.48 22.45 -0.41
CA ASP A 17 14.38 21.82 -1.39
C ASP A 17 13.61 20.85 -2.29
N PHE A 18 12.65 20.10 -1.71
CA PHE A 18 11.77 19.22 -2.45
C PHE A 18 10.94 19.99 -3.49
N ARG A 19 10.36 21.13 -3.11
CA ARG A 19 9.63 22.01 -4.05
C ARG A 19 10.50 22.51 -5.18
N HIS A 20 11.69 23.04 -4.86
CA HIS A 20 12.63 23.51 -5.87
C HIS A 20 13.04 22.38 -6.84
N ALA A 21 13.31 21.20 -6.33
CA ALA A 21 13.62 20.04 -7.15
C ALA A 21 12.44 19.63 -8.06
N ALA A 22 11.21 19.70 -7.54
CA ALA A 22 10.00 19.40 -8.29
C ALA A 22 9.75 20.40 -9.42
N ASP A 23 9.89 21.70 -9.16
CA ASP A 23 9.71 22.75 -10.16
C ASP A 23 10.76 22.64 -11.29
N ALA A 24 12.02 22.41 -10.92
CA ALA A 24 13.11 22.22 -11.87
C ALA A 24 12.88 20.97 -12.74
N PHE A 25 12.48 19.86 -12.12
CA PHE A 25 12.22 18.62 -12.86
C PHE A 25 10.98 18.73 -13.75
N ALA A 26 9.91 19.39 -13.31
CA ALA A 26 8.73 19.64 -14.13
C ALA A 26 9.06 20.47 -15.39
N ALA A 27 9.95 21.46 -15.29
CA ALA A 27 10.41 22.22 -16.44
C ALA A 27 11.24 21.36 -17.40
N GLU A 28 12.20 20.57 -16.87
CA GLU A 28 13.01 19.62 -17.65
C GLU A 28 12.12 18.63 -18.41
N LEU A 29 11.13 18.07 -17.72
CA LEU A 29 10.22 17.06 -18.26
C LEU A 29 9.35 17.62 -19.39
N ARG A 30 8.79 18.82 -19.22
CA ARG A 30 8.02 19.50 -20.30
C ARG A 30 8.87 19.72 -21.54
N ASP A 31 10.13 20.17 -21.38
CA ASP A 31 11.03 20.40 -22.53
C ASP A 31 11.50 19.07 -23.14
N LEU A 32 11.64 18.01 -22.35
CA LEU A 32 11.95 16.68 -22.84
C LEU A 32 10.78 16.11 -23.67
N LYS A 33 9.54 16.16 -23.16
CA LYS A 33 8.34 15.68 -23.87
C LYS A 33 8.09 16.40 -25.19
N LYS A 34 8.46 17.69 -25.32
CA LYS A 34 8.40 18.41 -26.61
C LYS A 34 9.36 17.84 -27.65
N ARG A 35 10.49 17.30 -27.24
CA ARG A 35 11.56 16.78 -28.13
C ARG A 35 11.42 15.28 -28.42
N LEU A 36 10.76 14.54 -27.54
CA LEU A 36 10.56 13.11 -27.70
C LEU A 36 9.23 12.83 -28.39
N THR A 37 9.24 11.84 -29.26
CA THR A 37 8.04 11.31 -29.91
C THR A 37 7.81 9.89 -29.43
N ILE A 38 6.59 9.57 -29.03
CA ILE A 38 6.16 8.20 -28.77
C ILE A 38 5.55 7.69 -30.06
N ALA A 39 6.13 6.65 -30.68
CA ALA A 39 5.64 6.09 -31.92
C ALA A 39 4.18 5.65 -31.79
N ASP A 40 3.33 6.12 -32.74
CA ASP A 40 1.91 5.81 -32.84
C ASP A 40 1.01 6.30 -31.70
N TYR A 41 1.57 7.04 -30.71
CA TYR A 41 0.84 7.52 -29.53
C TYR A 41 1.21 8.96 -29.18
N GLY A 42 0.34 9.61 -28.42
CA GLY A 42 0.63 10.89 -27.76
C GLY A 42 1.10 10.71 -26.32
N TRP A 43 1.59 11.81 -25.74
CA TRP A 43 1.78 11.91 -24.29
C TRP A 43 0.41 11.95 -23.60
N TYR A 44 0.38 11.45 -22.38
CA TYR A 44 -0.81 11.56 -21.52
C TYR A 44 -1.19 13.04 -21.34
N PRO A 45 -2.46 13.41 -21.57
CA PRO A 45 -2.86 14.82 -21.68
C PRO A 45 -2.84 15.59 -20.34
N TYR A 46 -2.70 14.89 -19.21
CA TYR A 46 -2.70 15.49 -17.90
C TYR A 46 -1.29 15.48 -17.30
N GLU A 47 -0.78 16.65 -16.90
CA GLU A 47 0.53 16.77 -16.25
C GLU A 47 0.43 16.42 -14.76
N SER A 48 0.87 15.21 -14.39
CA SER A 48 0.83 14.73 -12.98
C SER A 48 1.66 15.61 -12.04
N MET A 49 2.72 16.26 -12.55
CA MET A 49 3.58 17.19 -11.79
C MET A 49 2.82 18.42 -11.27
N THR A 50 1.69 18.79 -11.86
CA THR A 50 0.86 19.92 -11.39
C THR A 50 0.25 19.70 -10.00
N SER A 51 0.21 18.46 -9.51
CA SER A 51 -0.24 18.13 -8.15
C SER A 51 0.82 18.41 -7.08
N LEU A 52 2.10 18.53 -7.44
CA LEU A 52 3.21 18.66 -6.50
C LEU A 52 3.16 19.89 -5.57
N PRO A 53 2.72 21.08 -5.98
CA PRO A 53 2.58 22.20 -5.07
C PRO A 53 1.65 21.87 -3.88
N VAL A 54 0.44 21.34 -4.15
CA VAL A 54 -0.52 20.96 -3.12
C VAL A 54 -0.04 19.73 -2.33
N MET A 55 0.55 18.75 -3.02
CA MET A 55 1.15 17.58 -2.36
C MET A 55 2.25 18.01 -1.37
N SER A 56 3.09 18.97 -1.73
CA SER A 56 4.14 19.48 -0.84
C SER A 56 3.60 20.21 0.39
N GLU A 57 2.44 20.88 0.29
CA GLU A 57 1.77 21.46 1.46
C GLU A 57 1.29 20.38 2.42
N LEU A 58 0.71 19.30 1.88
CA LEU A 58 0.27 18.14 2.68
C LEU A 58 1.43 17.39 3.32
N LEU A 59 2.54 17.26 2.60
CA LEU A 59 3.74 16.58 3.09
C LEU A 59 4.44 17.38 4.21
N ALA A 60 4.36 18.69 4.22
CA ALA A 60 5.15 19.55 5.11
C ALA A 60 5.12 19.13 6.60
N PRO A 61 3.95 18.81 7.21
CA PRO A 61 3.89 18.40 8.62
C PRO A 61 4.54 17.05 8.92
N VAL A 62 4.63 16.16 7.94
CA VAL A 62 5.11 14.77 8.06
C VAL A 62 6.31 14.48 7.16
N TYR A 63 6.94 15.54 6.62
CA TYR A 63 7.96 15.42 5.58
C TYR A 63 9.14 14.54 6.00
N ALA A 64 9.63 14.70 7.22
CA ALA A 64 10.76 13.91 7.71
C ALA A 64 10.48 12.40 7.72
N GLU A 65 9.25 12.00 8.11
CA GLU A 65 8.86 10.60 8.13
C GLU A 65 8.67 10.04 6.72
N VAL A 66 7.96 10.78 5.87
CA VAL A 66 7.64 10.34 4.50
C VAL A 66 8.91 10.30 3.63
N SER A 67 9.79 11.32 3.74
CA SER A 67 11.04 11.35 3.00
C SER A 67 11.98 10.21 3.40
N ALA A 68 12.08 9.92 4.70
CA ALA A 68 12.85 8.78 5.18
C ALA A 68 12.27 7.45 4.68
N ALA A 69 10.95 7.26 4.73
CA ALA A 69 10.30 6.08 4.22
C ALA A 69 10.52 5.89 2.71
N ALA A 70 10.33 6.95 1.91
CA ALA A 70 10.53 6.92 0.46
C ALA A 70 11.99 6.71 0.03
N PHE A 71 12.96 7.11 0.85
CA PHE A 71 14.37 6.95 0.56
C PHE A 71 14.92 5.58 0.97
N HIS A 72 14.44 5.03 2.09
CA HIS A 72 14.93 3.75 2.62
C HIS A 72 14.15 2.53 2.12
N SER A 73 12.96 2.72 1.57
CA SER A 73 12.12 1.68 1.00
C SER A 73 11.63 2.11 -0.38
N PRO A 74 11.32 1.17 -1.29
CA PRO A 74 10.84 1.49 -2.63
C PRO A 74 9.61 2.39 -2.62
N VAL A 75 9.45 3.15 -3.70
CA VAL A 75 8.23 3.93 -4.00
C VAL A 75 7.44 3.20 -5.08
N VAL A 76 6.12 3.21 -4.99
CA VAL A 76 5.24 2.74 -6.06
C VAL A 76 4.36 3.89 -6.54
N ASP A 77 4.34 4.11 -7.86
CA ASP A 77 3.45 5.05 -8.55
C ASP A 77 2.33 4.24 -9.25
N ILE A 78 1.11 4.31 -8.73
CA ILE A 78 -0.03 3.47 -9.13
C ILE A 78 -0.99 4.28 -9.98
N GLY A 79 -1.28 3.80 -11.21
CA GLY A 79 -1.93 4.59 -12.24
C GLY A 79 -0.98 5.68 -12.74
N CYS A 80 0.25 5.28 -13.07
CA CYS A 80 1.36 6.20 -13.28
C CYS A 80 1.25 7.04 -14.57
N GLY A 81 0.36 6.71 -15.50
CA GLY A 81 0.24 7.40 -16.79
C GLY A 81 1.54 7.31 -17.59
N ASP A 82 2.18 8.46 -17.84
CA ASP A 82 3.53 8.53 -18.46
C ASP A 82 4.67 8.29 -17.47
N GLY A 83 4.39 8.15 -16.17
CA GLY A 83 5.39 7.96 -15.12
C GLY A 83 6.09 9.22 -14.67
N ASP A 84 5.51 10.39 -14.85
CA ASP A 84 6.10 11.68 -14.50
C ASP A 84 6.57 11.74 -13.05
N LEU A 85 5.71 11.30 -12.11
CA LEU A 85 6.03 11.24 -10.69
C LEU A 85 7.03 10.12 -10.38
N ALA A 86 6.88 8.96 -11.00
CA ALA A 86 7.86 7.88 -10.88
C ALA A 86 9.27 8.34 -11.26
N MET A 87 9.40 9.07 -12.40
CA MET A 87 10.68 9.64 -12.84
C MET A 87 11.21 10.70 -11.87
N PHE A 88 10.33 11.52 -11.30
CA PHE A 88 10.73 12.51 -10.30
C PHE A 88 11.31 11.84 -9.04
N PHE A 89 10.61 10.86 -8.45
CA PHE A 89 11.12 10.17 -7.27
C PHE A 89 12.41 9.37 -7.57
N ALA A 90 12.52 8.77 -8.75
CA ALA A 90 13.76 8.12 -9.18
C ALA A 90 14.92 9.13 -9.35
N ARG A 91 14.66 10.35 -9.82
CA ARG A 91 15.65 11.44 -9.88
C ARG A 91 16.14 11.84 -8.48
N LEU A 92 15.28 11.76 -7.46
CA LEU A 92 15.64 11.99 -6.07
C LEU A 92 16.42 10.81 -5.43
N GLY A 93 16.68 9.74 -6.17
CA GLY A 93 17.43 8.56 -5.71
C GLY A 93 16.59 7.44 -5.15
N CYS A 94 15.27 7.51 -5.23
CA CYS A 94 14.39 6.41 -4.82
C CYS A 94 14.44 5.25 -5.84
N ASP A 95 14.20 4.04 -5.35
CA ASP A 95 13.91 2.86 -6.16
C ASP A 95 12.41 2.83 -6.44
N VAL A 96 11.98 2.83 -7.71
CA VAL A 96 10.59 3.12 -8.07
C VAL A 96 10.00 2.04 -8.99
N ASP A 97 8.82 1.53 -8.62
CA ASP A 97 7.95 0.78 -9.51
C ASP A 97 6.83 1.70 -10.03
N ALA A 98 6.69 1.82 -11.36
CA ALA A 98 5.61 2.51 -12.05
C ALA A 98 4.58 1.47 -12.51
N VAL A 99 3.38 1.50 -11.93
CA VAL A 99 2.33 0.50 -12.16
C VAL A 99 1.16 1.15 -12.88
N ASP A 100 0.74 0.52 -13.98
CA ASP A 100 -0.49 0.89 -14.70
C ASP A 100 -1.00 -0.33 -15.46
N HIS A 101 -2.23 -0.30 -15.97
CA HIS A 101 -2.77 -1.34 -16.83
C HIS A 101 -2.60 -0.95 -18.31
N ALA A 102 -1.75 -1.65 -19.03
CA ALA A 102 -1.37 -1.28 -20.39
C ALA A 102 -2.56 -1.15 -21.36
N GLU A 103 -3.58 -1.99 -21.19
CA GLU A 103 -4.78 -1.95 -22.04
C GLU A 103 -5.58 -0.65 -21.89
N THR A 104 -5.65 -0.07 -20.69
CA THR A 104 -6.37 1.17 -20.38
C THR A 104 -5.47 2.39 -20.33
N ASN A 105 -4.15 2.21 -20.24
CA ASN A 105 -3.18 3.30 -20.25
C ASN A 105 -3.16 4.00 -21.62
N PHE A 106 -3.15 5.33 -21.63
CA PHE A 106 -3.25 6.19 -22.81
C PHE A 106 -2.28 5.83 -23.96
N ASN A 107 -1.08 5.38 -23.61
CA ASN A 107 -0.05 5.02 -24.60
C ASN A 107 0.59 3.66 -24.34
N GLN A 108 -0.10 2.77 -23.65
CA GLN A 108 0.32 1.39 -23.36
C GLN A 108 1.68 1.33 -22.65
N LEU A 109 1.90 2.20 -21.67
CA LEU A 109 3.15 2.36 -20.90
C LEU A 109 4.38 2.79 -21.72
N ARG A 110 4.21 3.13 -22.99
CA ARG A 110 5.33 3.58 -23.86
C ARG A 110 5.88 4.94 -23.40
N GLY A 111 5.05 5.80 -22.79
CA GLY A 111 5.48 7.05 -22.18
C GLY A 111 6.50 6.81 -21.06
N VAL A 112 6.21 5.88 -20.17
CA VAL A 112 7.11 5.47 -19.07
C VAL A 112 8.45 4.99 -19.63
N GLU A 113 8.41 4.11 -20.63
CA GLU A 113 9.63 3.55 -21.22
C GLU A 113 10.48 4.62 -21.94
N ALA A 114 9.84 5.52 -22.70
CA ALA A 114 10.52 6.61 -23.39
C ALA A 114 11.20 7.57 -22.40
N LEU A 115 10.52 7.94 -21.32
CA LEU A 115 11.10 8.81 -20.29
C LEU A 115 12.22 8.12 -19.52
N ARG A 116 12.03 6.85 -19.15
CA ARG A 116 13.04 6.05 -18.44
C ARG A 116 14.35 5.98 -19.22
N GLN A 117 14.27 5.72 -20.54
CA GLN A 117 15.43 5.67 -21.42
C GLN A 117 16.09 7.06 -21.57
N ALA A 118 15.30 8.08 -21.88
CA ALA A 118 15.82 9.43 -22.13
C ALA A 118 16.49 10.04 -20.88
N LEU A 119 15.94 9.79 -19.70
CA LEU A 119 16.46 10.28 -18.42
C LEU A 119 17.52 9.36 -17.79
N SER A 120 17.67 8.14 -18.31
CA SER A 120 18.54 7.09 -17.75
C SER A 120 18.27 6.84 -16.26
N LEU A 121 16.98 6.77 -15.88
CA LEU A 121 16.52 6.56 -14.52
C LEU A 121 16.13 5.08 -14.29
N ASN A 122 16.36 4.61 -13.06
CA ASN A 122 15.98 3.26 -12.66
C ASN A 122 14.53 3.22 -12.18
N VAL A 123 13.59 3.18 -13.13
CA VAL A 123 12.16 2.99 -12.90
C VAL A 123 11.75 1.66 -13.51
N GLN A 124 10.99 0.86 -12.79
CA GLN A 124 10.48 -0.43 -13.27
C GLN A 124 9.01 -0.27 -13.69
N ALA A 125 8.75 -0.26 -14.99
CA ALA A 125 7.38 -0.26 -15.50
C ALA A 125 6.73 -1.64 -15.29
N ARG A 126 5.49 -1.67 -14.81
CA ARG A 126 4.73 -2.89 -14.52
C ARG A 126 3.32 -2.77 -15.06
N ASP A 127 2.94 -3.74 -15.89
CA ASP A 127 1.58 -3.88 -16.38
C ASP A 127 0.76 -4.71 -15.38
N ILE A 128 -0.19 -4.05 -14.68
CA ILE A 128 -1.02 -4.68 -13.63
C ILE A 128 -2.43 -4.14 -13.72
N ASP A 129 -3.41 -5.04 -13.94
CA ASP A 129 -4.83 -4.74 -13.81
C ASP A 129 -5.24 -4.77 -12.33
N LEU A 130 -5.58 -3.59 -11.78
CA LEU A 130 -6.01 -3.44 -10.39
C LEU A 130 -7.46 -3.88 -10.14
N ASP A 131 -8.27 -4.03 -11.19
CA ASP A 131 -9.65 -4.52 -11.08
C ASP A 131 -9.74 -6.05 -11.01
N GLY A 132 -8.65 -6.73 -11.36
CA GLY A 132 -8.49 -8.16 -11.21
C GLY A 132 -7.92 -8.55 -9.84
N ARG A 133 -7.61 -9.83 -9.65
CA ARG A 133 -6.79 -10.28 -8.52
C ARG A 133 -5.33 -9.93 -8.83
N PHE A 134 -4.77 -8.99 -8.10
CA PHE A 134 -3.41 -8.51 -8.32
C PHE A 134 -2.53 -8.62 -7.08
N ALA A 135 -1.23 -8.54 -7.30
CA ALA A 135 -0.23 -8.32 -6.26
C ALA A 135 0.71 -7.19 -6.72
N LEU A 136 1.07 -6.30 -5.81
CA LEU A 136 2.11 -5.32 -6.10
C LEU A 136 3.47 -6.00 -6.26
N PRO A 137 4.38 -5.46 -7.11
CA PRO A 137 5.66 -6.10 -7.45
C PRO A 137 6.53 -6.44 -6.24
N ARG A 138 6.44 -5.64 -5.19
CA ARG A 138 7.21 -5.84 -3.96
C ARG A 138 6.30 -5.97 -2.75
N ARG A 139 6.84 -6.56 -1.70
CA ARG A 139 6.11 -6.73 -0.43
C ARG A 139 6.02 -5.44 0.39
N ASP A 140 7.01 -4.58 0.25
CA ASP A 140 7.19 -3.42 1.13
C ASP A 140 7.51 -2.19 0.30
N TYR A 141 6.76 -1.11 0.54
CA TYR A 141 6.97 0.22 -0.02
C TYR A 141 6.97 1.26 1.10
N GLY A 142 7.87 2.22 1.01
CA GLY A 142 7.87 3.37 1.92
C GLY A 142 6.76 4.36 1.58
N LEU A 143 6.49 4.53 0.28
CA LEU A 143 5.49 5.47 -0.22
C LEU A 143 4.76 4.90 -1.43
N ALA A 144 3.44 5.00 -1.43
CA ALA A 144 2.59 4.83 -2.60
C ALA A 144 2.10 6.20 -3.08
N LEU A 145 2.19 6.44 -4.39
CA LEU A 145 1.55 7.54 -5.10
C LEU A 145 0.34 6.94 -5.82
N PHE A 146 -0.85 7.47 -5.53
CA PHE A 146 -2.11 6.94 -6.07
C PHE A 146 -3.01 8.10 -6.50
N LEU A 147 -2.60 8.76 -7.57
CA LEU A 147 -3.17 10.04 -7.98
C LEU A 147 -4.07 9.90 -9.21
N GLY A 148 -5.34 10.27 -9.05
CA GLY A 148 -6.28 10.33 -10.17
C GLY A 148 -6.82 8.99 -10.67
N THR A 149 -6.61 7.87 -9.94
CA THR A 149 -6.91 6.52 -10.40
C THR A 149 -8.09 5.89 -9.66
N LEU A 150 -8.31 6.23 -8.39
CA LEU A 150 -9.28 5.53 -7.53
C LEU A 150 -10.71 5.48 -8.10
N TYR A 151 -11.17 6.55 -8.74
CA TYR A 151 -12.52 6.62 -9.31
C TYR A 151 -12.71 5.80 -10.59
N HIS A 152 -11.62 5.31 -11.20
CA HIS A 152 -11.63 4.39 -12.34
C HIS A 152 -11.73 2.91 -11.93
N LEU A 153 -11.64 2.59 -10.64
CA LEU A 153 -11.60 1.21 -10.18
C LEU A 153 -12.99 0.70 -9.81
N LYS A 154 -13.33 -0.51 -10.23
CA LYS A 154 -14.59 -1.17 -9.88
C LYS A 154 -14.64 -1.56 -8.41
N ASN A 155 -13.50 -1.97 -7.85
CA ASN A 155 -13.39 -2.38 -6.44
C ASN A 155 -12.36 -1.54 -5.65
N PRO A 156 -12.64 -0.26 -5.40
CA PRO A 156 -11.72 0.64 -4.72
C PRO A 156 -11.39 0.18 -3.28
N PHE A 157 -12.30 -0.53 -2.62
CA PHE A 157 -12.09 -1.06 -1.28
C PHE A 157 -10.93 -2.07 -1.25
N TYR A 158 -10.99 -3.08 -2.11
CA TYR A 158 -9.96 -4.10 -2.23
C TYR A 158 -8.58 -3.53 -2.57
N VAL A 159 -8.55 -2.57 -3.50
CA VAL A 159 -7.29 -1.95 -3.91
C VAL A 159 -6.66 -1.15 -2.76
N LEU A 160 -7.46 -0.36 -2.04
CA LEU A 160 -6.96 0.42 -0.90
C LEU A 160 -6.48 -0.46 0.25
N GLU A 161 -7.15 -1.58 0.55
CA GLU A 161 -6.67 -2.57 1.54
C GLU A 161 -5.36 -3.21 1.10
N THR A 162 -5.25 -3.58 -0.18
CA THR A 162 -4.04 -4.17 -0.74
C THR A 162 -2.85 -3.21 -0.64
N ILE A 163 -3.06 -1.92 -0.94
CA ILE A 163 -2.00 -0.91 -0.83
C ILE A 163 -1.65 -0.68 0.65
N ALA A 164 -2.65 -0.59 1.56
CA ALA A 164 -2.42 -0.39 2.99
C ALA A 164 -1.59 -1.51 3.63
N ALA A 165 -1.74 -2.74 3.13
CA ALA A 165 -0.94 -3.88 3.57
C ALA A 165 0.50 -3.84 3.05
N ARG A 166 0.84 -2.97 2.08
CA ARG A 166 2.12 -2.97 1.37
C ARG A 166 2.91 -1.66 1.48
N ALA A 167 2.25 -0.53 1.73
CA ALA A 167 2.90 0.78 1.78
C ALA A 167 2.74 1.43 3.15
N ASP A 168 3.83 2.04 3.67
CA ASP A 168 3.80 2.74 4.95
C ASP A 168 3.01 4.04 4.86
N TRP A 169 3.19 4.75 3.74
CA TRP A 169 2.53 6.01 3.43
C TRP A 169 1.87 5.94 2.05
N CYS A 170 0.79 6.69 1.88
CA CYS A 170 0.20 6.91 0.56
C CYS A 170 -0.21 8.37 0.41
N VAL A 171 0.12 8.94 -0.74
CA VAL A 171 -0.49 10.18 -1.22
C VAL A 171 -1.53 9.80 -2.27
N LEU A 172 -2.78 10.10 -1.97
CA LEU A 172 -3.92 9.76 -2.81
C LEU A 172 -4.60 11.03 -3.31
N SER A 173 -5.03 11.02 -4.57
CA SER A 173 -5.92 12.04 -5.14
C SER A 173 -7.06 11.37 -5.88
N THR A 174 -8.28 11.82 -5.60
CA THR A 174 -9.46 11.35 -6.35
C THR A 174 -10.48 12.47 -6.48
N ARG A 175 -11.34 12.36 -7.48
CA ARG A 175 -12.48 13.25 -7.64
C ARG A 175 -13.48 13.05 -6.51
N ILE A 176 -14.07 14.16 -6.03
CA ILE A 176 -15.12 14.18 -5.02
C ILE A 176 -16.29 15.04 -5.47
N ALA A 177 -17.43 14.92 -4.78
CA ALA A 177 -18.59 15.77 -5.00
C ALA A 177 -19.21 16.27 -3.68
N GLN A 178 -19.76 17.48 -3.70
CA GLN A 178 -20.45 18.12 -2.59
C GLN A 178 -21.95 17.95 -2.68
N VAL A 179 -22.49 17.86 -3.90
CA VAL A 179 -23.92 17.78 -4.14
C VAL A 179 -24.28 16.70 -5.15
N THR A 180 -25.53 16.22 -5.10
CA THR A 180 -26.07 15.34 -6.13
C THR A 180 -26.38 16.12 -7.41
N PRO A 181 -26.28 15.54 -8.61
CA PRO A 181 -26.47 16.28 -9.86
C PRO A 181 -27.93 16.75 -10.07
N ALA A 182 -28.92 15.90 -9.79
CA ALA A 182 -30.30 16.16 -10.13
C ALA A 182 -30.98 17.13 -9.14
N HIS A 183 -30.80 16.93 -7.83
CA HIS A 183 -31.52 17.66 -6.79
C HIS A 183 -30.64 18.62 -5.99
N ARG A 184 -29.37 18.72 -6.33
CA ARG A 184 -28.37 19.55 -5.62
C ARG A 184 -28.37 19.31 -4.09
N THR A 185 -28.72 18.07 -3.70
CA THR A 185 -28.70 17.67 -2.29
C THR A 185 -27.26 17.64 -1.79
N ARG A 186 -27.01 18.29 -0.67
CA ARG A 186 -25.67 18.26 -0.02
C ARG A 186 -25.34 16.85 0.45
N ILE A 187 -24.18 16.36 0.04
CA ILE A 187 -23.66 15.03 0.40
C ILE A 187 -22.25 15.10 0.99
N GLU A 188 -21.66 16.27 1.06
CA GLU A 188 -20.27 16.49 1.45
C GLU A 188 -19.90 15.82 2.78
N ASP A 189 -20.78 15.92 3.77
CA ASP A 189 -20.59 15.40 5.12
C ASP A 189 -21.25 14.03 5.35
N GLU A 190 -21.99 13.54 4.34
CA GLU A 190 -22.57 12.20 4.36
C GLU A 190 -21.59 11.17 3.75
N PRO A 191 -21.37 10.01 4.39
CA PRO A 191 -20.40 9.02 3.89
C PRO A 191 -20.98 8.19 2.73
N VAL A 192 -21.11 8.81 1.56
CA VAL A 192 -21.72 8.22 0.36
C VAL A 192 -20.77 8.24 -0.84
N ALA A 193 -21.09 7.43 -1.84
CA ALA A 193 -20.47 7.43 -3.16
C ALA A 193 -21.57 7.46 -4.24
N TYR A 194 -21.37 8.24 -5.28
CA TYR A 194 -22.19 8.27 -6.46
C TYR A 194 -21.65 7.26 -7.47
N LEU A 195 -22.48 6.33 -7.92
CA LEU A 195 -22.16 5.40 -9.00
C LEU A 195 -22.46 6.07 -10.33
N LEU A 196 -21.42 6.25 -11.14
CA LEU A 196 -21.52 6.90 -12.44
C LEU A 196 -22.14 5.99 -13.51
N GLY A 197 -22.97 6.56 -14.35
CA GLY A 197 -23.36 5.96 -15.61
C GLY A 197 -22.26 6.06 -16.66
N ALA A 198 -22.17 5.11 -17.59
CA ALA A 198 -21.09 5.02 -18.57
C ALA A 198 -20.90 6.26 -19.49
N ARG A 199 -21.86 7.18 -19.53
CA ARG A 199 -21.79 8.42 -20.31
C ARG A 199 -21.69 9.69 -19.45
N GLU A 200 -21.64 9.54 -18.14
CA GLU A 200 -21.42 10.64 -17.20
C GLU A 200 -19.94 10.94 -17.06
N ALA A 201 -19.60 12.04 -16.41
CA ALA A 201 -18.22 12.44 -16.12
C ALA A 201 -17.29 12.36 -17.35
N ASN A 202 -17.46 13.30 -18.29
CA ASN A 202 -16.68 13.43 -19.53
C ASN A 202 -16.96 12.33 -20.60
N ASN A 203 -18.06 11.61 -20.53
CA ASN A 203 -18.39 10.50 -21.40
C ASN A 203 -17.30 9.39 -21.40
N ASP A 204 -16.70 9.20 -20.23
CA ASP A 204 -15.64 8.21 -20.01
C ASP A 204 -16.22 6.99 -19.26
N PRO A 205 -16.41 5.85 -19.96
CA PRO A 205 -17.01 4.66 -19.35
C PRO A 205 -16.11 3.97 -18.31
N THR A 206 -14.88 4.43 -18.16
CA THR A 206 -13.95 3.90 -17.13
C THR A 206 -14.12 4.59 -15.77
N ASN A 207 -14.96 5.62 -15.67
CA ASN A 207 -15.30 6.26 -14.40
C ASN A 207 -16.41 5.50 -13.70
N PHE A 208 -16.21 5.04 -12.47
CA PHE A 208 -17.20 4.28 -11.71
C PHE A 208 -17.72 5.04 -10.48
N TRP A 209 -16.86 5.68 -9.69
CA TRP A 209 -17.22 6.20 -8.38
C TRP A 209 -16.79 7.63 -8.16
N ILE A 210 -17.72 8.47 -7.72
CA ILE A 210 -17.38 9.77 -7.15
C ILE A 210 -17.82 9.78 -5.68
N PHE A 211 -16.86 9.93 -4.79
CA PHE A 211 -17.11 9.93 -3.35
C PHE A 211 -17.51 11.33 -2.87
N SER A 212 -18.33 11.39 -1.84
CA SER A 212 -18.36 12.57 -0.98
C SER A 212 -17.03 12.67 -0.20
N ARG A 213 -16.70 13.85 0.34
CA ARG A 213 -15.54 14.00 1.23
C ARG A 213 -15.60 13.02 2.41
N ALA A 214 -16.74 12.96 3.11
CA ALA A 214 -16.93 12.05 4.23
C ALA A 214 -16.87 10.58 3.80
N GLY A 215 -17.39 10.25 2.60
CA GLY A 215 -17.33 8.90 2.03
C GLY A 215 -15.90 8.44 1.78
N LEU A 216 -15.08 9.27 1.15
CA LEU A 216 -13.67 8.96 0.90
C LEU A 216 -12.89 8.79 2.20
N LEU A 217 -13.04 9.71 3.16
CA LEU A 217 -12.32 9.62 4.43
C LEU A 217 -12.71 8.34 5.20
N ARG A 218 -13.99 7.97 5.19
CA ARG A 218 -14.46 6.71 5.80
C ARG A 218 -13.94 5.47 5.06
N LEU A 219 -13.89 5.52 3.73
CA LEU A 219 -13.33 4.43 2.93
C LEU A 219 -11.85 4.21 3.29
N LEU A 220 -11.06 5.27 3.39
CA LEU A 220 -9.66 5.19 3.81
C LEU A 220 -9.52 4.61 5.22
N GLU A 221 -10.32 5.07 6.18
CA GLU A 221 -10.30 4.52 7.53
C GLU A 221 -10.63 3.02 7.56
N ARG A 222 -11.65 2.61 6.82
CA ARG A 222 -12.11 1.22 6.74
C ARG A 222 -11.13 0.28 6.04
N THR A 223 -10.27 0.81 5.18
CA THR A 223 -9.26 0.06 4.43
C THR A 223 -7.87 0.12 5.07
N GLY A 224 -7.78 0.50 6.35
CA GLY A 224 -6.55 0.40 7.14
C GLY A 224 -5.66 1.63 7.12
N TRP A 225 -6.18 2.79 6.71
CA TRP A 225 -5.43 4.04 6.68
C TRP A 225 -5.75 4.97 7.85
N ILE A 226 -4.76 5.74 8.27
CA ILE A 226 -4.89 6.89 9.16
C ILE A 226 -4.71 8.14 8.33
N VAL A 227 -5.72 9.01 8.29
CA VAL A 227 -5.66 10.28 7.55
C VAL A 227 -4.80 11.27 8.33
N MET A 228 -3.68 11.68 7.75
CA MET A 228 -2.75 12.64 8.33
C MET A 228 -3.04 14.08 7.90
N GLY A 229 -3.66 14.26 6.75
CA GLY A 229 -4.08 15.56 6.23
C GLY A 229 -4.76 15.44 4.87
N HIS A 230 -5.50 16.46 4.49
CA HIS A 230 -6.12 16.53 3.17
C HIS A 230 -6.27 17.98 2.68
N ARG A 231 -6.38 18.17 1.36
CA ARG A 231 -6.61 19.44 0.68
C ARG A 231 -7.58 19.26 -0.48
N ARG A 232 -8.46 20.23 -0.65
CA ARG A 232 -9.39 20.31 -1.79
C ARG A 232 -8.72 21.11 -2.92
N VAL A 233 -8.91 20.67 -4.15
CA VAL A 233 -8.39 21.31 -5.36
C VAL A 233 -9.48 21.36 -6.42
N GLY A 234 -9.54 22.42 -7.20
CA GLY A 234 -10.53 22.59 -8.26
C GLY A 234 -11.76 23.39 -7.79
N CYS A 235 -12.93 23.10 -8.34
CA CYS A 235 -14.17 23.80 -8.00
C CYS A 235 -14.61 23.47 -6.57
N ALA A 236 -14.48 24.44 -5.66
CA ALA A 236 -14.83 24.26 -4.24
C ALA A 236 -16.28 24.62 -3.91
N ILE A 237 -17.10 25.03 -4.88
CA ILE A 237 -18.49 25.43 -4.66
C ILE A 237 -19.39 24.51 -5.47
N ASP A 238 -20.22 23.75 -4.75
CA ASP A 238 -21.24 22.88 -5.35
C ASP A 238 -20.74 21.92 -6.42
N SER A 239 -19.55 21.34 -6.23
CA SER A 239 -19.05 20.29 -7.09
C SER A 239 -20.00 19.11 -7.16
N ASP A 240 -20.22 18.57 -8.35
CA ASP A 240 -21.09 17.44 -8.56
C ASP A 240 -20.39 16.32 -9.36
N PRO A 241 -20.91 15.08 -9.33
CA PRO A 241 -20.19 13.94 -9.91
C PRO A 241 -20.17 13.90 -11.44
N VAL A 242 -21.03 14.65 -12.15
CA VAL A 242 -21.24 14.44 -13.60
C VAL A 242 -20.70 15.56 -14.47
N HIS A 243 -20.63 16.79 -13.99
CA HIS A 243 -20.22 17.95 -14.80
C HIS A 243 -18.71 18.19 -14.68
N ALA A 244 -18.05 18.34 -15.83
CA ALA A 244 -16.60 18.55 -15.89
C ALA A 244 -16.16 19.89 -15.28
N GLU A 245 -16.95 20.94 -15.49
CA GLU A 245 -16.73 22.26 -14.94
C GLU A 245 -16.89 22.35 -13.42
N ALA A 246 -17.56 21.37 -12.83
CA ALA A 246 -17.75 21.21 -11.39
C ALA A 246 -16.75 20.17 -10.79
N ASP A 247 -15.63 19.91 -11.43
CA ASP A 247 -14.62 18.97 -10.94
C ASP A 247 -13.93 19.50 -9.68
N GLU A 248 -14.00 18.70 -8.65
CA GLU A 248 -13.29 18.92 -7.40
C GLU A 248 -12.55 17.66 -7.01
N ARG A 249 -11.32 17.81 -6.52
CA ARG A 249 -10.50 16.70 -6.07
C ARG A 249 -10.11 16.86 -4.61
N LEU A 250 -9.99 15.74 -3.92
CA LEU A 250 -9.39 15.69 -2.59
C LEU A 250 -8.02 15.02 -2.72
N LEU A 251 -6.96 15.76 -2.35
CA LEU A 251 -5.67 15.16 -2.08
C LEU A 251 -5.61 14.80 -0.60
N VAL A 252 -5.14 13.61 -0.33
CA VAL A 252 -5.05 13.07 1.04
C VAL A 252 -3.68 12.45 1.24
N ILE A 253 -3.05 12.74 2.38
CA ILE A 253 -1.90 11.97 2.86
C ILE A 253 -2.34 11.05 3.97
N VAL A 254 -2.01 9.78 3.84
CA VAL A 254 -2.41 8.73 4.78
C VAL A 254 -1.20 7.88 5.18
N LYS A 255 -1.24 7.40 6.42
CA LYS A 255 -0.27 6.45 6.99
C LYS A 255 -0.97 5.11 7.20
N SER A 256 -0.33 4.02 6.84
CA SER A 256 -0.90 2.69 7.07
C SER A 256 -1.02 2.41 8.58
N ARG A 257 -2.18 1.87 8.98
CA ARG A 257 -2.42 1.36 10.33
C ARG A 257 -1.87 -0.06 10.50
N THR A 258 -1.80 -0.81 9.40
CA THR A 258 -1.40 -2.20 9.38
C THR A 258 0.09 -2.40 9.18
N ARG A 259 0.80 -1.35 8.75
CA ARG A 259 2.24 -1.37 8.52
C ARG A 259 2.97 -0.73 9.70
N HIS A 260 4.05 -1.38 10.09
CA HIS A 260 4.96 -0.90 11.12
C HIS A 260 6.36 -0.81 10.51
N PRO A 261 6.82 0.37 10.04
CA PRO A 261 8.16 0.55 9.50
C PRO A 261 9.22 -0.01 10.46
N GLY A 262 10.12 -0.85 9.95
CA GLY A 262 11.10 -1.56 10.78
C GLY A 262 10.58 -2.85 11.42
N LEU A 263 9.32 -3.25 11.16
CA LEU A 263 8.85 -4.58 11.47
C LEU A 263 9.27 -5.55 10.38
N HIS A 264 10.11 -6.51 10.74
CA HIS A 264 10.51 -7.59 9.83
C HIS A 264 10.08 -8.93 10.39
N LEU A 265 9.50 -9.75 9.52
CA LEU A 265 9.13 -11.13 9.82
C LEU A 265 9.94 -12.06 8.92
N ARG A 266 10.64 -13.01 9.53
CA ARG A 266 11.39 -14.06 8.84
C ARG A 266 10.92 -15.42 9.33
N LEU A 267 10.39 -16.24 8.43
CA LEU A 267 10.09 -17.64 8.72
C LEU A 267 11.43 -18.42 8.84
N LEU A 268 11.55 -19.21 9.89
CA LEU A 268 12.73 -20.02 10.16
C LEU A 268 12.47 -21.47 9.72
N GLU A 269 12.42 -22.41 10.65
CA GLU A 269 12.15 -23.83 10.39
C GLU A 269 10.68 -24.20 10.59
N GLY A 270 10.29 -25.35 10.05
CA GLY A 270 8.98 -25.96 10.28
C GLY A 270 7.84 -25.43 9.43
N TRP A 271 8.14 -24.82 8.27
CA TRP A 271 7.16 -24.27 7.34
C TRP A 271 7.16 -25.06 6.03
N HIS A 272 5.99 -25.53 5.61
CA HIS A 272 5.80 -26.10 4.28
C HIS A 272 5.68 -25.04 3.20
N ALA A 273 5.70 -25.43 1.94
CA ALA A 273 5.47 -24.53 0.81
C ALA A 273 4.06 -23.91 0.90
N THR A 274 3.90 -22.75 0.26
CA THR A 274 2.59 -22.09 0.15
C THR A 274 1.65 -22.91 -0.73
N GLU A 275 0.41 -23.04 -0.32
CA GLU A 275 -0.65 -23.70 -1.06
C GLU A 275 -1.69 -22.66 -1.50
N GLU A 276 -2.12 -22.77 -2.77
CA GLU A 276 -3.12 -21.90 -3.41
C GLU A 276 -2.82 -20.39 -3.29
N ASP A 277 -1.56 -20.01 -3.06
CA ASP A 277 -1.14 -18.65 -2.74
C ASP A 277 -1.97 -17.99 -1.59
N ALA A 278 -2.58 -18.80 -0.74
CA ALA A 278 -3.50 -18.35 0.30
C ALA A 278 -3.09 -18.74 1.72
N PHE A 279 -2.45 -19.89 1.90
CA PHE A 279 -2.09 -20.40 3.22
C PHE A 279 -0.84 -21.28 3.17
N ARG A 280 -0.36 -21.65 4.36
CA ARG A 280 0.79 -22.51 4.56
C ARG A 280 0.58 -23.42 5.76
N TRP A 281 0.92 -24.68 5.60
CA TRP A 281 0.98 -25.60 6.72
C TRP A 281 2.29 -25.45 7.48
N THR A 282 2.25 -25.74 8.77
CA THR A 282 3.44 -25.91 9.59
C THR A 282 3.70 -27.40 9.86
N THR A 283 4.92 -27.74 10.31
CA THR A 283 5.16 -28.98 11.04
C THR A 283 4.70 -28.81 12.50
N LYS A 284 4.83 -29.88 13.33
CA LYS A 284 4.55 -29.80 14.76
C LYS A 284 5.43 -28.82 15.53
N GLN A 285 6.60 -28.52 15.00
CA GLN A 285 7.50 -27.52 15.56
C GLN A 285 7.83 -26.55 14.46
N PHE A 286 7.57 -25.28 14.66
CA PHE A 286 7.88 -24.24 13.71
C PHE A 286 8.32 -22.98 14.42
N ALA A 287 9.12 -22.17 13.73
CA ALA A 287 9.66 -20.95 14.29
C ALA A 287 9.62 -19.79 13.30
N MET A 288 9.57 -18.59 13.87
CA MET A 288 9.74 -17.34 13.13
C MET A 288 10.58 -16.34 13.94
N GLU A 289 11.19 -15.42 13.25
CA GLU A 289 11.89 -14.28 13.86
C GLU A 289 11.13 -13.00 13.54
N VAL A 290 10.92 -12.19 14.56
CA VAL A 290 10.26 -10.89 14.46
C VAL A 290 11.24 -9.82 14.92
N THR A 291 11.54 -8.86 14.05
CA THR A 291 12.28 -7.64 14.41
C THR A 291 11.28 -6.49 14.54
N LEU A 292 11.30 -5.80 15.67
CA LEU A 292 10.40 -4.71 16.02
C LEU A 292 11.12 -3.36 15.84
N PRO A 293 10.43 -2.32 15.37
CA PRO A 293 11.03 -0.97 15.28
C PRO A 293 11.36 -0.36 16.64
N GLU A 294 10.60 -0.72 17.67
CA GLU A 294 10.74 -0.24 19.04
C GLU A 294 10.48 -1.37 20.03
N ARG A 295 10.65 -1.10 21.31
CA ARG A 295 10.32 -2.03 22.41
C ARG A 295 8.84 -1.86 22.82
N ALA A 296 8.27 -2.88 23.44
CA ALA A 296 6.92 -2.89 24.02
C ALA A 296 5.78 -3.04 22.99
N TYR A 297 5.72 -4.23 22.37
CA TYR A 297 4.62 -4.62 21.47
C TYR A 297 3.91 -5.87 21.99
N GLU A 298 2.63 -5.96 21.64
CA GLU A 298 1.84 -7.18 21.69
C GLU A 298 1.66 -7.72 20.26
N PHE A 299 1.51 -9.03 20.13
CA PHE A 299 1.20 -9.66 18.86
C PHE A 299 0.00 -10.58 18.97
N ALA A 300 -0.67 -10.77 17.86
CA ALA A 300 -1.69 -11.78 17.68
C ALA A 300 -1.41 -12.57 16.40
N LEU A 301 -1.27 -13.88 16.51
CA LEU A 301 -1.09 -14.80 15.39
C LEU A 301 -2.38 -15.55 15.16
N ARG A 302 -2.99 -15.39 13.99
CA ARG A 302 -4.15 -16.18 13.56
C ARG A 302 -3.72 -17.46 12.87
N PHE A 303 -4.37 -18.56 13.22
CA PHE A 303 -4.18 -19.85 12.57
C PHE A 303 -5.46 -20.67 12.59
N SER A 304 -5.56 -21.63 11.69
CA SER A 304 -6.70 -22.55 11.62
C SER A 304 -6.26 -23.96 11.98
N VAL A 305 -7.09 -24.62 12.76
CA VAL A 305 -6.98 -26.05 13.03
C VAL A 305 -8.12 -26.74 12.26
N THR A 306 -7.78 -27.70 11.42
CA THR A 306 -8.77 -28.40 10.61
C THR A 306 -9.40 -29.56 11.38
N GLU A 307 -10.57 -30.03 10.93
CA GLU A 307 -11.26 -31.17 11.50
C GLU A 307 -10.38 -32.42 11.52
N ALA A 308 -9.59 -32.64 10.48
CA ALA A 308 -8.67 -33.78 10.39
C ALA A 308 -7.61 -33.77 11.51
N VAL A 309 -7.11 -32.61 11.90
CA VAL A 309 -6.14 -32.47 13.00
C VAL A 309 -6.81 -32.71 14.36
N CYS A 310 -8.09 -32.34 14.52
CA CYS A 310 -8.85 -32.54 15.76
C CYS A 310 -9.39 -33.95 15.94
N GLN A 311 -9.36 -34.82 14.93
CA GLN A 311 -9.89 -36.20 15.03
C GLN A 311 -9.22 -37.06 16.11
N ALA A 312 -7.94 -36.77 16.43
CA ALA A 312 -7.19 -37.49 17.47
C ALA A 312 -7.39 -36.90 18.88
N GLY A 313 -8.18 -35.84 19.03
CA GLY A 313 -8.42 -35.12 20.28
C GLY A 313 -8.09 -33.65 20.21
N PRO A 314 -8.18 -32.91 21.35
CA PRO A 314 -7.87 -31.51 21.41
C PRO A 314 -6.44 -31.19 20.97
N VAL A 315 -6.26 -30.11 20.19
CA VAL A 315 -4.98 -29.65 19.72
C VAL A 315 -4.50 -28.52 20.63
N ARG A 316 -3.32 -28.67 21.20
CA ARG A 316 -2.71 -27.61 22.00
C ARG A 316 -1.49 -27.03 21.28
N VAL A 317 -1.46 -25.71 21.20
CA VAL A 317 -0.36 -24.94 20.60
C VAL A 317 0.31 -24.14 21.69
N PHE A 318 1.60 -24.37 21.89
CA PHE A 318 2.45 -23.63 22.81
C PHE A 318 3.28 -22.62 22.05
N CYS A 319 3.58 -21.49 22.68
CA CYS A 319 4.51 -20.51 22.20
C CYS A 319 5.58 -20.20 23.23
N ALA A 320 6.83 -20.12 22.79
CA ALA A 320 7.93 -19.53 23.54
C ALA A 320 8.50 -18.35 22.78
N ILE A 321 8.90 -17.29 23.48
CA ILE A 321 9.54 -16.09 22.90
C ILE A 321 10.96 -16.03 23.44
N SER A 322 11.94 -16.09 22.51
CA SER A 322 13.37 -16.08 22.85
C SER A 322 13.73 -17.08 23.96
N GLY A 323 13.13 -18.28 23.90
CA GLY A 323 13.35 -19.36 24.86
C GLY A 323 12.51 -19.30 26.14
N HIS A 324 11.69 -18.26 26.35
CA HIS A 324 10.82 -18.13 27.52
C HIS A 324 9.38 -18.50 27.18
N PRO A 325 8.69 -19.34 27.97
CA PRO A 325 7.29 -19.68 27.72
C PRO A 325 6.40 -18.43 27.68
N ALA A 326 5.62 -18.29 26.61
CA ALA A 326 4.72 -17.15 26.40
C ALA A 326 3.24 -17.52 26.54
N GLY A 327 2.92 -18.83 26.63
CA GLY A 327 1.56 -19.31 26.82
C GLY A 327 1.20 -20.46 25.92
N SER A 328 -0.07 -20.89 26.00
CA SER A 328 -0.65 -21.91 25.12
C SER A 328 -2.11 -21.60 24.82
N ILE A 329 -2.60 -22.15 23.71
CA ILE A 329 -4.02 -22.15 23.35
C ILE A 329 -4.45 -23.58 23.03
N THR A 330 -5.66 -23.96 23.42
CA THR A 330 -6.24 -25.29 23.15
C THR A 330 -7.43 -25.14 22.22
N CYS A 331 -7.48 -25.95 21.18
CA CYS A 331 -8.56 -26.07 20.23
C CYS A 331 -9.25 -27.42 20.39
N GLU A 332 -10.54 -27.43 20.73
CA GLU A 332 -11.32 -28.64 20.93
C GLU A 332 -12.04 -29.13 19.67
N SER A 333 -12.22 -28.22 18.70
CA SER A 333 -12.86 -28.49 17.40
C SER A 333 -12.20 -27.66 16.30
N ALA A 334 -12.50 -27.99 15.04
CA ALA A 334 -12.02 -27.19 13.90
C ALA A 334 -12.49 -25.75 14.02
N ASP A 335 -11.53 -24.83 14.09
CA ASP A 335 -11.80 -23.38 14.22
C ASP A 335 -10.59 -22.56 13.76
N THR A 336 -10.83 -21.25 13.60
CA THR A 336 -9.76 -20.26 13.45
C THR A 336 -9.54 -19.56 14.78
N LEU A 337 -8.35 -19.70 15.30
CA LEU A 337 -7.94 -19.20 16.60
C LEU A 337 -6.94 -18.07 16.48
N GLU A 338 -6.77 -17.34 17.57
CA GLU A 338 -5.80 -16.26 17.68
C GLU A 338 -4.94 -16.43 18.94
N PHE A 339 -3.66 -16.74 18.75
CA PHE A 339 -2.71 -16.74 19.84
C PHE A 339 -2.23 -15.31 20.08
N ARG A 340 -2.34 -14.83 21.31
CA ARG A 340 -1.86 -13.49 21.72
C ARG A 340 -0.70 -13.62 22.67
N GLY A 341 0.33 -12.79 22.45
CA GLY A 341 1.51 -12.71 23.30
C GLY A 341 2.04 -11.29 23.40
N ARG A 342 2.97 -11.12 24.35
CA ARG A 342 3.67 -9.84 24.55
C ARG A 342 5.16 -10.06 24.41
N PHE A 343 5.83 -9.22 23.62
CA PHE A 343 7.28 -9.27 23.49
C PHE A 343 7.96 -8.71 24.75
N PRO A 344 9.04 -9.35 25.22
CA PRO A 344 9.89 -8.80 26.27
C PRO A 344 10.46 -7.45 25.84
N SER A 345 10.58 -6.51 26.79
CA SER A 345 11.05 -5.13 26.51
C SER A 345 12.56 -4.98 26.32
N GLU A 346 13.33 -6.07 26.48
CA GLU A 346 14.78 -6.03 26.53
C GLU A 346 15.47 -6.03 25.15
N ALA A 347 14.78 -6.54 24.12
CA ALA A 347 15.30 -6.65 22.77
C ALA A 347 14.31 -6.11 21.73
N THR A 348 14.79 -5.89 20.49
CA THR A 348 13.97 -5.56 19.33
C THR A 348 13.81 -6.74 18.38
N THR A 349 14.66 -7.76 18.49
CA THR A 349 14.54 -8.99 17.67
C THR A 349 14.22 -10.16 18.59
N HIS A 350 13.15 -10.89 18.24
CA HIS A 350 12.63 -12.00 19.01
C HIS A 350 12.43 -13.22 18.13
N ARG A 351 12.85 -14.38 18.64
CA ARG A 351 12.51 -15.67 18.07
C ARG A 351 11.23 -16.18 18.75
N LEU A 352 10.24 -16.55 17.95
CA LEU A 352 9.02 -17.22 18.38
C LEU A 352 9.09 -18.69 17.98
N ASP A 353 9.07 -19.56 18.96
CA ASP A 353 9.05 -21.02 18.79
C ASP A 353 7.66 -21.55 19.14
N PHE A 354 7.06 -22.26 18.22
CA PHE A 354 5.75 -22.89 18.41
C PHE A 354 5.87 -24.40 18.42
N THR A 355 5.09 -25.02 19.31
CA THR A 355 4.96 -26.48 19.40
C THR A 355 3.49 -26.86 19.39
N VAL A 356 3.09 -27.74 18.46
CA VAL A 356 1.75 -28.31 18.32
C VAL A 356 1.78 -29.73 18.89
N GLU A 357 1.03 -30.00 19.96
CA GLU A 357 1.04 -31.31 20.61
C GLU A 357 0.46 -32.43 19.74
N SER A 358 -0.48 -32.10 18.86
CA SER A 358 -1.07 -33.02 17.91
C SER A 358 -0.77 -32.60 16.49
N GLY A 359 -0.60 -33.56 15.61
CA GLY A 359 -0.38 -33.30 14.19
C GLY A 359 -1.18 -34.29 13.36
N PHE A 360 -1.27 -34.05 12.08
CA PHE A 360 -2.00 -34.88 11.14
C PHE A 360 -1.13 -35.21 9.93
N GLN A 361 -1.10 -36.50 9.56
CA GLN A 361 -0.53 -36.93 8.31
C GLN A 361 -1.64 -37.44 7.41
N PRO A 362 -1.97 -36.71 6.33
CA PRO A 362 -2.99 -37.15 5.38
C PRO A 362 -2.59 -38.50 4.75
N PRO A 363 -3.53 -39.43 4.49
CA PRO A 363 -3.23 -40.75 3.92
C PRO A 363 -2.50 -40.69 2.54
N ALA A 364 -2.66 -39.59 1.80
CA ALA A 364 -2.06 -39.36 0.49
C ALA A 364 -0.89 -38.35 0.51
N ASP A 365 -0.47 -37.89 1.69
CA ASP A 365 0.58 -36.88 1.86
C ASP A 365 1.67 -37.43 2.80
N THR A 366 2.92 -37.22 2.45
CA THR A 366 4.06 -37.66 3.26
C THR A 366 4.46 -36.64 4.33
N ARG A 367 3.83 -35.47 4.33
CA ARG A 367 4.14 -34.37 5.25
C ARG A 367 3.47 -34.61 6.62
N ASP A 368 4.19 -34.26 7.68
CA ASP A 368 3.62 -34.14 9.02
C ASP A 368 3.09 -32.70 9.18
N LEU A 369 1.77 -32.56 9.22
CA LEU A 369 1.10 -31.27 9.25
C LEU A 369 0.71 -30.89 10.68
N GLY A 370 1.06 -29.67 11.09
CA GLY A 370 0.68 -29.06 12.36
C GLY A 370 -0.61 -28.23 12.24
N ILE A 371 -0.47 -26.96 12.12
CA ILE A 371 -1.57 -26.01 11.95
C ILE A 371 -1.48 -25.30 10.60
N CYS A 372 -2.61 -24.80 10.14
CA CYS A 372 -2.70 -24.04 8.90
C CYS A 372 -2.66 -22.54 9.22
N ILE A 373 -1.73 -21.83 8.63
CA ILE A 373 -1.58 -20.38 8.83
C ILE A 373 -1.83 -19.69 7.50
N PRO A 374 -2.77 -18.71 7.43
CA PRO A 374 -2.90 -17.84 6.27
C PRO A 374 -1.55 -17.24 5.92
N LEU A 375 -1.33 -16.84 4.66
CA LEU A 375 -0.04 -16.28 4.24
C LEU A 375 0.43 -15.21 5.22
N LEU A 376 1.47 -15.55 5.98
CA LEU A 376 2.09 -14.61 6.91
C LEU A 376 2.89 -13.58 6.14
N ASP A 377 2.25 -12.44 5.93
CA ASP A 377 3.00 -11.20 5.85
C ASP A 377 2.89 -10.46 7.20
N ALA A 378 3.63 -9.37 7.34
CA ALA A 378 3.60 -8.57 8.57
C ALA A 378 2.21 -8.01 8.90
N SER A 379 1.25 -8.01 7.96
CA SER A 379 -0.13 -7.57 8.15
C SER A 379 -1.01 -8.61 8.87
N GLN A 380 -0.62 -9.88 8.86
CA GLN A 380 -1.37 -10.97 9.49
C GLN A 380 -0.86 -11.32 10.89
N LEU A 381 0.38 -10.98 11.19
CA LEU A 381 0.83 -10.87 12.56
C LEU A 381 0.38 -9.49 13.07
N HIS A 382 -0.80 -9.42 13.69
CA HIS A 382 -1.29 -8.19 14.28
C HIS A 382 -0.38 -7.77 15.43
N ILE A 383 0.55 -6.86 15.13
CA ILE A 383 1.45 -6.30 16.13
C ILE A 383 0.92 -4.93 16.53
N GLN A 384 0.65 -4.74 17.80
CA GLN A 384 0.17 -3.48 18.36
C GLN A 384 1.15 -2.95 19.39
N ARG A 385 1.44 -1.66 19.31
CA ARG A 385 2.18 -0.96 20.34
C ARG A 385 1.35 -0.91 21.63
N ILE A 386 1.95 -1.27 22.75
CA ILE A 386 1.28 -1.13 24.05
C ILE A 386 1.19 0.38 24.34
N PRO A 387 -0.02 0.96 24.49
CA PRO A 387 -0.13 2.35 24.85
C PRO A 387 0.52 2.54 26.26
N PHE A 388 1.47 3.45 26.36
CA PHE A 388 2.00 3.87 27.66
C PHE A 388 0.82 4.41 28.49
N ARG A 389 0.42 3.69 29.55
CA ARG A 389 -0.39 4.30 30.59
C ARG A 389 0.58 5.17 31.42
N ILE A 390 0.45 6.48 31.30
CA ILE A 390 1.03 7.42 32.27
C ILE A 390 0.27 7.13 33.57
N SER A 391 0.97 6.53 34.53
CA SER A 391 0.50 6.32 35.92
C SER A 391 0.52 7.65 36.67
#